data_8089399fe7c746765bbb3fb6c25df99c
#
_entry.id   8089399fe7c746765bbb3fb6c25df99c
#
_cell.length_a   1.000
_cell.length_b   1.000
_cell.length_c   1.000
_cell.angle_alpha   90.00
_cell.angle_beta   90.00
_cell.angle_gamma   90.00
#
_symmetry.space_group_name_H-M   'P 1'
#
loop_
_entity.id
_entity.type
_entity.pdbx_description
1 polymer ?
#
loop_
_entity_poly.entity_id
_entity_poly.type
_entity_poly.pdbx_seq_one_letter_code
_entity_poly.pdbx_strand_id
1 'polypeptide(L)'
;GMALGIAAIGISFSGVVLPILVDPLIEMIGWRNVYMVFGLIVIFLLIPTIRYFVIDTPEEIGQHKDNLHDQPTLDSSQDLMEIKDFFKHGIFWIISLAFAFQFLAMGGVLLHLPLHSENQGFLESWAILGFPIKQTVFAYSFAAFGGVVGKVFFGYLMDRLNPNIPVMIMMAMQSIGIFGLTLIDNYLVFTIFCFVFGLGFGGAMVLMSACFLKAFGSQNLGSVRGVSALLIVPVQPIGMVLVGTAFDLNLYLESF
;
A
#
# COMPACT_ATOMS: atom_id res chain seq x y z
N GLY A 1 2.40 -14.62 7.42
CA GLY A 1 2.10 -13.19 7.56
C GLY A 1 3.37 -12.34 7.48
N MET A 2 4.31 -12.57 8.40
CA MET A 2 5.51 -11.73 8.53
C MET A 2 6.40 -11.73 7.27
N ALA A 3 6.61 -12.88 6.64
CA ALA A 3 7.39 -12.98 5.39
C ALA A 3 6.79 -12.13 4.26
N LEU A 4 5.47 -12.17 4.07
CA LEU A 4 4.76 -11.32 3.10
C LEU A 4 4.86 -9.84 3.45
N GLY A 5 4.82 -9.50 4.75
CA GLY A 5 5.02 -8.13 5.24
C GLY A 5 6.41 -7.60 4.85
N ILE A 6 7.45 -8.37 5.12
CA ILE A 6 8.84 -8.01 4.79
C ILE A 6 9.02 -7.87 3.28
N ALA A 7 8.55 -8.82 2.50
CA ALA A 7 8.64 -8.76 1.03
C ALA A 7 7.93 -7.51 0.44
N ALA A 8 6.84 -7.07 1.06
CA ALA A 8 6.10 -5.89 0.61
C ALA A 8 6.69 -4.54 1.07
N ILE A 9 7.73 -4.52 1.94
CA ILE A 9 8.31 -3.28 2.47
C ILE A 9 8.79 -2.36 1.34
N GLY A 10 9.41 -2.91 0.29
CA GLY A 10 9.99 -2.14 -0.82
C GLY A 10 9.02 -1.14 -1.43
N ILE A 11 7.73 -1.51 -1.56
CA ILE A 11 6.68 -0.64 -2.11
C ILE A 11 6.48 0.61 -1.24
N SER A 12 6.38 0.46 0.08
CA SER A 12 6.21 1.62 0.98
C SER A 12 7.51 2.36 1.22
N PHE A 13 8.65 1.68 1.21
CA PHE A 13 9.95 2.32 1.37
C PHE A 13 10.26 3.29 0.22
N SER A 14 9.87 2.92 -1.01
CA SER A 14 9.95 3.86 -2.14
C SER A 14 9.10 5.11 -1.91
N GLY A 15 7.91 4.98 -1.34
CA GLY A 15 7.04 6.11 -0.96
C GLY A 15 7.63 7.01 0.15
N VAL A 16 8.54 6.48 0.98
CA VAL A 16 9.29 7.29 1.96
C VAL A 16 10.40 8.08 1.29
N VAL A 17 11.19 7.41 0.46
CA VAL A 17 12.46 7.96 -0.06
C VAL A 17 12.26 8.80 -1.31
N LEU A 18 11.42 8.33 -2.27
CA LEU A 18 11.29 8.98 -3.56
C LEU A 18 10.75 10.41 -3.48
N PRO A 19 9.71 10.74 -2.72
CA PRO A 19 9.21 12.12 -2.66
C PRO A 19 10.27 13.10 -2.14
N ILE A 20 11.04 12.70 -1.13
CA ILE A 20 12.11 13.50 -0.53
C ILE A 20 13.26 13.74 -1.52
N LEU A 21 13.59 12.76 -2.37
CA LEU A 21 14.64 12.90 -3.37
C LEU A 21 14.17 13.61 -4.64
N VAL A 22 12.93 13.37 -5.04
CA VAL A 22 12.37 13.83 -6.32
C VAL A 22 12.02 15.31 -6.28
N ASP A 23 11.48 15.81 -5.17
CA ASP A 23 11.07 17.22 -5.04
C ASP A 23 12.24 18.18 -5.35
N PRO A 24 13.41 18.10 -4.68
CA PRO A 24 14.55 18.94 -5.04
C PRO A 24 15.15 18.65 -6.43
N LEU A 25 15.09 17.41 -6.91
CA LEU A 25 15.56 17.09 -8.26
C LEU A 25 14.69 17.74 -9.35
N ILE A 26 13.38 17.80 -9.14
CA ILE A 26 12.46 18.49 -10.06
C ILE A 26 12.81 19.98 -10.14
N GLU A 27 13.12 20.61 -9.01
CA GLU A 27 13.53 22.01 -8.98
C GLU A 27 14.88 22.25 -9.69
N MET A 28 15.82 21.30 -9.61
CA MET A 28 17.16 21.42 -10.22
C MET A 28 17.19 21.16 -11.73
N ILE A 29 16.55 20.08 -12.18
CA ILE A 29 16.70 19.58 -13.56
C ILE A 29 15.37 19.50 -14.32
N GLY A 30 14.26 19.82 -13.68
CA GLY A 30 12.90 19.73 -14.23
C GLY A 30 12.36 18.30 -14.28
N TRP A 31 11.04 18.19 -14.21
CA TRP A 31 10.35 16.89 -14.09
C TRP A 31 10.62 15.93 -15.28
N ARG A 32 10.79 16.44 -16.52
CA ARG A 32 11.06 15.60 -17.70
C ARG A 32 12.39 14.86 -17.57
N ASN A 33 13.44 15.54 -17.09
CA ASN A 33 14.76 14.95 -16.92
C ASN A 33 14.77 13.95 -15.77
N VAL A 34 14.01 14.20 -14.69
CA VAL A 34 13.84 13.25 -13.58
C VAL A 34 13.20 11.95 -14.07
N TYR A 35 12.14 12.03 -14.90
CA TYR A 35 11.54 10.82 -15.50
C TYR A 35 12.52 10.08 -16.41
N MET A 36 13.35 10.78 -17.20
CA MET A 36 14.40 10.14 -18.01
C MET A 36 15.43 9.42 -17.14
N VAL A 37 15.87 10.03 -16.05
CA VAL A 37 16.80 9.39 -15.09
C VAL A 37 16.20 8.11 -14.52
N PHE A 38 14.95 8.13 -14.10
CA PHE A 38 14.28 6.91 -13.61
C PHE A 38 14.17 5.83 -14.68
N GLY A 39 13.84 6.20 -15.93
CA GLY A 39 13.85 5.26 -17.05
C GLY A 39 15.22 4.60 -17.26
N LEU A 40 16.29 5.38 -17.19
CA LEU A 40 17.65 4.86 -17.29
C LEU A 40 18.02 3.93 -16.12
N ILE A 41 17.63 4.27 -14.89
CA ILE A 41 17.81 3.41 -13.71
C ILE A 41 17.11 2.05 -13.90
N VAL A 42 15.89 2.06 -14.42
CA VAL A 42 15.17 0.80 -14.71
C VAL A 42 15.94 -0.04 -15.72
N ILE A 43 16.38 0.54 -16.84
CA ILE A 43 17.05 -0.19 -17.92
C ILE A 43 18.43 -0.70 -17.49
N PHE A 44 19.25 0.17 -16.89
CA PHE A 44 20.66 -0.14 -16.66
C PHE A 44 20.95 -0.73 -15.28
N LEU A 45 20.06 -0.57 -14.31
CA LEU A 45 20.23 -1.11 -12.95
C LEU A 45 19.24 -2.24 -12.68
N LEU A 46 17.92 -2.01 -12.81
CA LEU A 46 16.92 -3.00 -12.38
C LEU A 46 16.86 -4.21 -13.31
N ILE A 47 16.86 -4.02 -14.63
CA ILE A 47 16.80 -5.15 -15.56
C ILE A 47 18.02 -6.08 -15.40
N PRO A 48 19.28 -5.60 -15.38
CA PRO A 48 20.43 -6.46 -15.13
C PRO A 48 20.36 -7.14 -13.76
N THR A 49 19.98 -6.40 -12.70
CA THR A 49 19.87 -6.97 -11.35
C THR A 49 18.87 -8.12 -11.32
N ILE A 50 17.68 -7.95 -11.91
CA ILE A 50 16.67 -9.01 -11.99
C ILE A 50 17.23 -10.22 -12.76
N ARG A 51 17.88 -10.00 -13.91
CA ARG A 51 18.42 -11.08 -14.73
C ARG A 51 19.50 -11.91 -14.03
N TYR A 52 20.31 -11.29 -13.16
CA TYR A 52 21.42 -11.98 -12.49
C TYR A 52 21.04 -12.58 -11.14
N PHE A 53 20.09 -11.99 -10.41
CA PHE A 53 19.81 -12.36 -9.03
C PHE A 53 18.45 -13.03 -8.82
N VAL A 54 17.49 -12.84 -9.75
CA VAL A 54 16.17 -13.47 -9.62
C VAL A 54 16.23 -14.86 -10.25
N ILE A 55 15.93 -15.86 -9.44
CA ILE A 55 15.88 -17.27 -9.80
C ILE A 55 14.41 -17.69 -9.77
N ASP A 56 13.97 -18.41 -10.79
CA ASP A 56 12.55 -18.73 -10.95
C ASP A 56 12.06 -19.74 -9.91
N THR A 57 12.88 -20.72 -9.56
CA THR A 57 12.51 -21.75 -8.59
C THR A 57 13.62 -22.00 -7.56
N PRO A 58 13.28 -22.20 -6.28
CA PRO A 58 14.27 -22.50 -5.23
C PRO A 58 15.08 -23.78 -5.54
N GLU A 59 14.49 -24.71 -6.27
CA GLU A 59 15.08 -25.99 -6.64
C GLU A 59 16.33 -25.83 -7.54
N GLU A 60 16.39 -24.75 -8.34
CA GLU A 60 17.56 -24.45 -9.21
C GLU A 60 18.84 -24.14 -8.42
N ILE A 61 18.70 -23.71 -7.17
CA ILE A 61 19.82 -23.44 -6.26
C ILE A 61 19.93 -24.48 -5.14
N GLY A 62 19.27 -25.63 -5.30
CA GLY A 62 19.29 -26.73 -4.33
C GLY A 62 18.55 -26.45 -3.05
N GLN A 63 17.66 -25.45 -3.03
CA GLN A 63 16.77 -25.16 -1.90
C GLN A 63 15.39 -25.75 -2.17
N HIS A 64 14.75 -26.23 -1.11
CA HIS A 64 13.37 -26.72 -1.16
C HIS A 64 12.42 -25.69 -0.58
N LYS A 65 11.21 -25.62 -1.12
CA LYS A 65 10.13 -24.78 -0.58
C LYS A 65 9.85 -25.20 0.86
N ASP A 66 9.99 -24.25 1.80
CA ASP A 66 9.54 -24.37 3.20
C ASP A 66 10.02 -25.61 3.98
N ASN A 67 11.32 -25.96 3.92
CA ASN A 67 11.92 -27.04 4.73
C ASN A 67 11.09 -28.35 4.74
N LEU A 68 10.54 -28.74 3.60
CA LEU A 68 9.66 -29.92 3.45
C LEU A 68 10.38 -31.27 3.66
N HIS A 69 11.46 -31.31 4.45
CA HIS A 69 12.06 -32.60 4.82
C HIS A 69 11.26 -33.38 5.86
N ASP A 70 10.30 -32.74 6.60
CA ASP A 70 9.63 -33.39 7.72
C ASP A 70 8.14 -33.03 7.92
N GLN A 71 7.46 -32.43 6.97
CA GLN A 71 6.01 -32.30 7.10
C GLN A 71 5.30 -33.36 6.26
N PRO A 72 4.36 -34.13 6.88
CA PRO A 72 3.45 -34.94 6.09
C PRO A 72 2.79 -34.00 5.08
N THR A 73 2.78 -34.43 3.83
CA THR A 73 2.14 -33.74 2.71
C THR A 73 0.87 -33.06 3.20
N LEU A 74 0.97 -31.72 3.45
CA LEU A 74 -0.22 -30.91 3.67
C LEU A 74 -1.11 -31.21 2.47
N ASP A 75 -2.24 -31.79 2.80
CA ASP A 75 -3.25 -32.33 1.90
C ASP A 75 -3.21 -31.65 0.52
N SER A 76 -2.51 -32.28 -0.44
CA SER A 76 -2.50 -31.90 -1.85
C SER A 76 -3.88 -32.15 -2.50
N SER A 77 -4.87 -32.46 -1.68
CA SER A 77 -6.25 -32.75 -2.06
C SER A 77 -7.19 -31.56 -2.12
N GLN A 78 -6.70 -30.31 -1.90
CA GLN A 78 -7.53 -29.17 -2.26
C GLN A 78 -7.53 -29.05 -3.78
N ASP A 79 -8.62 -29.46 -4.39
CA ASP A 79 -8.85 -29.37 -5.82
C ASP A 79 -8.62 -27.93 -6.30
N LEU A 80 -7.90 -27.80 -7.42
CA LEU A 80 -7.76 -26.51 -8.11
C LEU A 80 -9.16 -26.02 -8.49
N MET A 81 -9.57 -24.91 -7.87
CA MET A 81 -10.86 -24.31 -8.14
C MET A 81 -10.85 -23.59 -9.49
N GLU A 82 -11.89 -23.79 -10.28
CA GLU A 82 -12.09 -22.96 -11.46
C GLU A 82 -12.45 -21.53 -11.07
N ILE A 83 -12.08 -20.56 -11.93
CA ILE A 83 -12.34 -19.13 -11.68
C ILE A 83 -13.82 -18.85 -11.35
N LYS A 84 -14.73 -19.52 -12.06
CA LYS A 84 -16.17 -19.37 -11.85
C LYS A 84 -16.66 -19.82 -10.47
N ASP A 85 -15.92 -20.71 -9.80
CA ASP A 85 -16.31 -21.23 -8.51
C ASP A 85 -16.03 -20.23 -7.39
N PHE A 86 -15.01 -19.37 -7.52
CA PHE A 86 -14.79 -18.29 -6.55
C PHE A 86 -16.00 -17.39 -6.38
N PHE A 87 -16.68 -17.06 -7.47
CA PHE A 87 -17.88 -16.21 -7.44
C PHE A 87 -19.09 -16.82 -6.73
N LYS A 88 -19.12 -18.15 -6.55
CA LYS A 88 -20.18 -18.85 -5.82
C LYS A 88 -19.99 -18.76 -4.30
N HIS A 89 -18.78 -18.44 -3.83
CA HIS A 89 -18.49 -18.35 -2.41
C HIS A 89 -18.70 -16.94 -1.88
N GLY A 90 -19.63 -16.77 -0.95
CA GLY A 90 -19.93 -15.47 -0.31
C GLY A 90 -18.69 -14.83 0.34
N ILE A 91 -17.76 -15.64 0.88
CA ILE A 91 -16.51 -15.17 1.48
C ILE A 91 -15.62 -14.43 0.46
N PHE A 92 -15.61 -14.82 -0.82
CA PHE A 92 -14.90 -14.13 -1.88
C PHE A 92 -15.38 -12.68 -2.01
N TRP A 93 -16.70 -12.48 -2.05
CA TRP A 93 -17.30 -11.16 -2.19
C TRP A 93 -17.06 -10.29 -0.96
N ILE A 94 -17.20 -10.87 0.24
CA ILE A 94 -16.95 -10.14 1.50
C ILE A 94 -15.51 -9.62 1.54
N ILE A 95 -14.52 -10.46 1.28
CA ILE A 95 -13.11 -10.05 1.27
C ILE A 95 -12.87 -9.03 0.16
N SER A 96 -13.30 -9.31 -1.07
CA SER A 96 -13.05 -8.44 -2.22
C SER A 96 -13.68 -7.05 -2.04
N LEU A 97 -14.93 -6.96 -1.57
CA LEU A 97 -15.60 -5.68 -1.34
C LEU A 97 -14.99 -4.91 -0.17
N ALA A 98 -14.66 -5.59 0.94
CA ALA A 98 -14.03 -4.93 2.09
C ALA A 98 -12.71 -4.27 1.68
N PHE A 99 -11.86 -4.99 0.93
CA PHE A 99 -10.61 -4.42 0.45
C PHE A 99 -10.80 -3.43 -0.71
N ALA A 100 -11.84 -3.57 -1.54
CA ALA A 100 -12.18 -2.57 -2.56
C ALA A 100 -12.49 -1.21 -1.91
N PHE A 101 -13.33 -1.17 -0.87
CA PHE A 101 -13.61 0.06 -0.11
C PHE A 101 -12.38 0.60 0.61
N GLN A 102 -11.53 -0.30 1.13
CA GLN A 102 -10.23 0.07 1.72
C GLN A 102 -9.33 0.79 0.71
N PHE A 103 -9.18 0.24 -0.50
CA PHE A 103 -8.37 0.85 -1.57
C PHE A 103 -8.99 2.12 -2.14
N LEU A 104 -10.33 2.20 -2.19
CA LEU A 104 -11.06 3.42 -2.55
C LEU A 104 -10.67 4.58 -1.61
N ALA A 105 -10.80 4.37 -0.30
CA ALA A 105 -10.44 5.37 0.69
C ALA A 105 -8.96 5.74 0.64
N MET A 106 -8.07 4.73 0.51
CA MET A 106 -6.64 4.93 0.38
C MET A 106 -6.29 5.79 -0.84
N GLY A 107 -6.85 5.46 -2.02
CA GLY A 107 -6.57 6.18 -3.26
C GLY A 107 -7.01 7.64 -3.20
N GLY A 108 -8.20 7.89 -2.70
CA GLY A 108 -8.74 9.23 -2.52
C GLY A 108 -7.86 10.10 -1.63
N VAL A 109 -7.49 9.58 -0.46
CA VAL A 109 -6.67 10.33 0.51
C VAL A 109 -5.24 10.53 0.00
N LEU A 110 -4.55 9.48 -0.46
CA LEU A 110 -3.14 9.59 -0.86
C LEU A 110 -2.91 10.56 -2.02
N LEU A 111 -3.82 10.59 -3.00
CA LEU A 111 -3.68 11.49 -4.14
C LEU A 111 -3.84 12.96 -3.71
N HIS A 112 -4.79 13.24 -2.82
CA HIS A 112 -5.12 14.60 -2.43
C HIS A 112 -4.39 15.07 -1.15
N LEU A 113 -3.64 14.20 -0.48
CA LEU A 113 -2.93 14.53 0.76
C LEU A 113 -1.97 15.72 0.62
N PRO A 114 -1.14 15.86 -0.45
CA PRO A 114 -0.30 17.03 -0.62
C PRO A 114 -1.13 18.31 -0.75
N LEU A 115 -2.15 18.31 -1.62
CA LEU A 115 -3.02 19.47 -1.82
C LEU A 115 -3.79 19.83 -0.56
N HIS A 116 -4.30 18.86 0.17
CA HIS A 116 -4.97 19.08 1.46
C HIS A 116 -4.03 19.74 2.47
N SER A 117 -2.78 19.28 2.57
CA SER A 117 -1.79 19.87 3.47
C SER A 117 -1.41 21.32 3.08
N GLU A 118 -1.37 21.63 1.78
CA GLU A 118 -1.16 23.00 1.29
C GLU A 118 -2.32 23.93 1.67
N ASN A 119 -3.56 23.45 1.55
CA ASN A 119 -4.75 24.23 1.92
C ASN A 119 -4.87 24.46 3.44
N GLN A 120 -4.31 23.58 4.26
CA GLN A 120 -4.18 23.81 5.70
C GLN A 120 -3.06 24.83 6.05
N GLY A 121 -2.39 25.39 5.05
CA GLY A 121 -1.34 26.40 5.25
C GLY A 121 0.03 25.83 5.59
N PHE A 122 0.27 24.51 5.42
CA PHE A 122 1.57 23.87 5.67
C PHE A 122 2.51 24.06 4.48
N LEU A 123 2.92 25.31 4.24
CA LEU A 123 3.70 25.74 3.07
C LEU A 123 5.21 25.88 3.36
N GLU A 124 5.63 25.73 4.60
CA GLU A 124 7.03 25.89 4.98
C GLU A 124 7.90 24.78 4.40
N SER A 125 9.17 25.11 4.22
CA SER A 125 10.19 24.13 3.80
C SER A 125 11.26 24.02 4.88
N TRP A 126 11.68 22.77 5.14
CA TRP A 126 12.75 22.48 6.09
C TRP A 126 14.02 22.07 5.35
N ALA A 127 15.16 22.56 5.79
CA ALA A 127 16.46 22.13 5.26
C ALA A 127 16.82 20.75 5.83
N ILE A 128 16.67 19.70 5.01
CA ILE A 128 17.09 18.33 5.35
C ILE A 128 18.25 17.96 4.44
N LEU A 129 19.40 17.63 5.01
CA LEU A 129 20.63 17.32 4.26
C LEU A 129 21.05 18.43 3.27
N GLY A 130 20.71 19.69 3.57
CA GLY A 130 21.02 20.84 2.72
C GLY A 130 20.01 21.13 1.59
N PHE A 131 18.95 20.33 1.47
CA PHE A 131 17.88 20.53 0.49
C PHE A 131 16.62 21.07 1.16
N PRO A 132 15.92 22.05 0.54
CA PRO A 132 14.64 22.53 1.01
C PRO A 132 13.55 21.47 0.73
N ILE A 133 13.02 20.83 1.76
CA ILE A 133 11.94 19.84 1.65
C ILE A 133 10.66 20.46 2.18
N LYS A 134 9.61 20.46 1.37
CA LYS A 134 8.31 20.99 1.74
C LYS A 134 7.65 20.14 2.84
N GLN A 135 6.93 20.78 3.74
CA GLN A 135 6.15 20.10 4.78
C GLN A 135 5.17 19.09 4.18
N THR A 136 4.56 19.41 3.03
CA THR A 136 3.65 18.52 2.30
C THR A 136 4.32 17.21 1.89
N VAL A 137 5.54 17.29 1.36
CA VAL A 137 6.36 16.14 0.96
C VAL A 137 6.75 15.29 2.16
N PHE A 138 7.11 15.93 3.27
CA PHE A 138 7.45 15.24 4.51
C PHE A 138 6.25 14.49 5.09
N ALA A 139 5.08 15.12 5.16
CA ALA A 139 3.85 14.49 5.65
C ALA A 139 3.47 13.25 4.80
N TYR A 140 3.56 13.35 3.47
CA TYR A 140 3.33 12.22 2.56
C TYR A 140 4.33 11.07 2.81
N SER A 141 5.62 11.39 2.93
CA SER A 141 6.67 10.41 3.22
C SER A 141 6.47 9.75 4.59
N PHE A 142 5.96 10.51 5.57
CA PHE A 142 5.67 9.98 6.89
C PHE A 142 4.44 9.06 6.90
N ALA A 143 3.44 9.31 6.06
CA ALA A 143 2.36 8.36 5.80
C ALA A 143 2.91 7.06 5.16
N ALA A 144 3.80 7.16 4.19
CA ALA A 144 4.45 5.98 3.60
C ALA A 144 5.30 5.20 4.61
N PHE A 145 5.99 5.90 5.53
CA PHE A 145 6.71 5.28 6.65
C PHE A 145 5.76 4.52 7.59
N GLY A 146 4.60 5.09 7.92
CA GLY A 146 3.52 4.37 8.58
C GLY A 146 3.16 3.07 7.83
N GLY A 147 3.11 3.12 6.50
CA GLY A 147 2.89 1.95 5.64
C GLY A 147 3.97 0.87 5.74
N VAL A 148 5.24 1.25 5.91
CA VAL A 148 6.34 0.29 6.19
C VAL A 148 6.11 -0.41 7.52
N VAL A 149 5.89 0.38 8.58
CA VAL A 149 5.65 -0.15 9.92
C VAL A 149 4.39 -1.02 9.95
N GLY A 150 3.32 -0.57 9.29
CA GLY A 150 2.06 -1.29 9.18
C GLY A 150 2.20 -2.68 8.57
N LYS A 151 3.02 -2.85 7.52
CA LYS A 151 3.27 -4.16 6.89
C LYS A 151 3.87 -5.16 7.87
N VAL A 152 4.87 -4.73 8.63
CA VAL A 152 5.52 -5.59 9.63
C VAL A 152 4.56 -5.88 10.79
N PHE A 153 3.91 -4.84 11.31
CA PHE A 153 2.97 -4.94 12.43
C PHE A 153 1.79 -5.87 12.12
N PHE A 154 1.11 -5.68 10.99
CA PHE A 154 -0.01 -6.52 10.61
C PHE A 154 0.42 -7.91 10.13
N GLY A 155 1.62 -8.04 9.55
CA GLY A 155 2.22 -9.34 9.27
C GLY A 155 2.39 -10.16 10.55
N TYR A 156 2.93 -9.56 11.60
CA TYR A 156 3.08 -10.18 12.92
C TYR A 156 1.74 -10.52 13.60
N LEU A 157 0.77 -9.59 13.57
CA LEU A 157 -0.55 -9.83 14.13
C LEU A 157 -1.25 -11.01 13.44
N MET A 158 -1.10 -11.13 12.12
CA MET A 158 -1.71 -12.18 11.32
C MET A 158 -1.20 -13.58 11.68
N ASP A 159 0.04 -13.69 12.12
CA ASP A 159 0.63 -14.96 12.55
C ASP A 159 0.14 -15.39 13.94
N ARG A 160 -0.44 -14.47 14.73
CA ARG A 160 -0.83 -14.71 16.12
C ARG A 160 -2.33 -14.64 16.40
N LEU A 161 -3.09 -13.94 15.57
CA LEU A 161 -4.50 -13.65 15.79
C LEU A 161 -5.37 -14.22 14.66
N ASN A 162 -6.66 -14.38 14.95
CA ASN A 162 -7.63 -14.67 13.90
C ASN A 162 -7.68 -13.49 12.90
N PRO A 163 -7.73 -13.75 11.56
CA PRO A 163 -7.66 -12.72 10.53
C PRO A 163 -8.63 -11.55 10.70
N ASN A 164 -9.79 -11.80 11.25
CA ASN A 164 -10.81 -10.77 11.45
C ASN A 164 -10.32 -9.63 12.37
N ILE A 165 -9.55 -9.95 13.41
CA ILE A 165 -9.07 -8.96 14.38
C ILE A 165 -8.06 -8.00 13.73
N PRO A 166 -6.96 -8.47 13.09
CA PRO A 166 -6.05 -7.57 12.38
C PRO A 166 -6.73 -6.72 11.30
N VAL A 167 -7.69 -7.29 10.55
CA VAL A 167 -8.44 -6.54 9.53
C VAL A 167 -9.28 -5.41 10.16
N MET A 168 -9.97 -5.69 11.27
CA MET A 168 -10.74 -4.66 12.00
C MET A 168 -9.82 -3.56 12.53
N ILE A 169 -8.68 -3.91 13.14
CA ILE A 169 -7.70 -2.95 13.64
C ILE A 169 -7.18 -2.07 12.49
N MET A 170 -6.83 -2.68 11.37
CA MET A 170 -6.34 -2.00 10.18
C MET A 170 -7.36 -0.96 9.69
N MET A 171 -8.62 -1.36 9.51
CA MET A 171 -9.69 -0.48 9.05
C MET A 171 -9.96 0.65 10.05
N ALA A 172 -9.96 0.34 11.35
CA ALA A 172 -10.11 1.35 12.39
C ALA A 172 -8.96 2.37 12.37
N MET A 173 -7.71 1.92 12.27
CA MET A 173 -6.55 2.81 12.20
C MET A 173 -6.60 3.72 10.97
N GLN A 174 -6.96 3.18 9.80
CA GLN A 174 -7.12 4.00 8.61
C GLN A 174 -8.23 5.04 8.78
N SER A 175 -9.38 4.64 9.33
CA SER A 175 -10.50 5.55 9.57
C SER A 175 -10.12 6.66 10.55
N ILE A 176 -9.46 6.32 11.66
CA ILE A 176 -8.96 7.30 12.65
C ILE A 176 -7.97 8.27 11.98
N GLY A 177 -7.06 7.74 11.15
CA GLY A 177 -6.14 8.56 10.38
C GLY A 177 -6.88 9.57 9.50
N ILE A 178 -7.85 9.11 8.70
CA ILE A 178 -8.63 9.98 7.80
C ILE A 178 -9.39 11.05 8.60
N PHE A 179 -10.10 10.67 9.67
CA PHE A 179 -10.81 11.63 10.51
C PHE A 179 -9.87 12.67 11.12
N GLY A 180 -8.70 12.24 11.63
CA GLY A 180 -7.73 13.16 12.20
C GLY A 180 -7.19 14.16 11.18
N LEU A 181 -7.00 13.76 9.91
CA LEU A 181 -6.54 14.67 8.87
C LEU A 181 -7.52 15.81 8.57
N THR A 182 -8.81 15.64 8.85
CA THR A 182 -9.84 16.66 8.57
C THR A 182 -10.08 17.63 9.73
N LEU A 183 -9.58 17.34 10.93
CA LEU A 183 -9.94 18.07 12.15
C LEU A 183 -8.81 18.93 12.74
N ILE A 184 -7.64 18.99 12.11
CA ILE A 184 -6.43 19.48 12.79
C ILE A 184 -5.68 20.52 11.97
N ASP A 185 -5.49 21.69 12.58
CA ASP A 185 -4.75 22.82 12.05
C ASP A 185 -3.27 22.85 12.49
N ASN A 186 -2.82 21.88 13.29
CA ASN A 186 -1.45 21.80 13.77
C ASN A 186 -0.65 20.77 12.94
N TYR A 187 0.44 21.22 12.33
CA TYR A 187 1.25 20.41 11.43
C TYR A 187 1.82 19.14 12.10
N LEU A 188 2.27 19.20 13.35
CA LEU A 188 2.83 18.03 14.05
C LEU A 188 1.76 16.95 14.23
N VAL A 189 0.56 17.38 14.67
CA VAL A 189 -0.56 16.46 14.90
C VAL A 189 -1.07 15.91 13.54
N PHE A 190 -1.14 16.75 12.51
CA PHE A 190 -1.44 16.33 11.14
C PHE A 190 -0.50 15.23 10.67
N THR A 191 0.81 15.40 10.85
CA THR A 191 1.83 14.39 10.48
C THR A 191 1.66 13.08 11.25
N ILE A 192 1.28 13.14 12.54
CA ILE A 192 0.95 11.93 13.33
C ILE A 192 -0.24 11.18 12.70
N PHE A 193 -1.29 11.89 12.29
CA PHE A 193 -2.44 11.25 11.64
C PHE A 193 -2.11 10.74 10.23
N CYS A 194 -1.18 11.37 9.50
CA CYS A 194 -0.60 10.79 8.28
C CYS A 194 0.05 9.43 8.57
N PHE A 195 0.82 9.33 9.65
CA PHE A 195 1.43 8.06 10.06
C PHE A 195 0.39 7.01 10.46
N VAL A 196 -0.63 7.37 11.25
CA VAL A 196 -1.72 6.45 11.65
C VAL A 196 -2.50 5.95 10.43
N PHE A 197 -2.83 6.85 9.49
CA PHE A 197 -3.41 6.48 8.21
C PHE A 197 -2.50 5.51 7.45
N GLY A 198 -1.20 5.82 7.43
CA GLY A 198 -0.17 4.97 6.83
C GLY A 198 -0.12 3.57 7.44
N LEU A 199 -0.14 3.46 8.75
CA LEU A 199 -0.23 2.17 9.45
C LEU A 199 -1.41 1.35 8.92
N GLY A 200 -2.59 1.95 8.82
CA GLY A 200 -3.80 1.29 8.31
C GLY A 200 -3.60 0.76 6.90
N PHE A 201 -3.26 1.60 5.93
CA PHE A 201 -3.13 1.12 4.55
C PHE A 201 -1.96 0.15 4.34
N GLY A 202 -0.89 0.25 5.14
CA GLY A 202 0.26 -0.65 5.07
C GLY A 202 -0.11 -2.13 5.27
N GLY A 203 -1.07 -2.41 6.13
CA GLY A 203 -1.57 -3.76 6.37
C GLY A 203 -2.40 -4.36 5.24
N ALA A 204 -2.99 -3.54 4.37
CA ALA A 204 -4.01 -3.98 3.42
C ALA A 204 -3.57 -5.12 2.51
N MET A 205 -2.40 -5.02 1.86
CA MET A 205 -1.92 -6.06 0.94
C MET A 205 -1.58 -7.38 1.65
N VAL A 206 -1.01 -7.28 2.86
CA VAL A 206 -0.63 -8.44 3.67
C VAL A 206 -1.87 -9.17 4.16
N LEU A 207 -2.82 -8.44 4.74
CA LEU A 207 -4.04 -9.00 5.29
C LEU A 207 -4.97 -9.55 4.21
N MET A 208 -5.11 -8.87 3.09
CA MET A 208 -5.88 -9.37 1.95
C MET A 208 -5.36 -10.73 1.48
N SER A 209 -4.04 -10.84 1.29
CA SER A 209 -3.41 -12.09 0.87
C SER A 209 -3.63 -13.21 1.89
N ALA A 210 -3.51 -12.89 3.17
CA ALA A 210 -3.69 -13.85 4.25
C ALA A 210 -5.16 -14.28 4.42
N CYS A 211 -6.12 -13.37 4.21
CA CYS A 211 -7.55 -13.72 4.20
C CYS A 211 -7.89 -14.68 3.05
N PHE A 212 -7.40 -14.40 1.84
CA PHE A 212 -7.61 -15.30 0.71
C PHE A 212 -6.89 -16.64 0.89
N LEU A 213 -5.66 -16.63 1.43
CA LEU A 213 -4.93 -17.86 1.74
C LEU A 213 -5.71 -18.75 2.71
N LYS A 214 -6.29 -18.16 3.77
CA LYS A 214 -7.08 -18.90 4.75
C LYS A 214 -8.41 -19.41 4.20
N ALA A 215 -9.05 -18.64 3.30
CA ALA A 215 -10.35 -19.00 2.75
C ALA A 215 -10.27 -20.01 1.60
N PHE A 216 -9.24 -19.96 0.76
CA PHE A 216 -9.16 -20.72 -0.50
C PHE A 216 -7.91 -21.60 -0.62
N GLY A 217 -7.03 -21.58 0.36
CA GLY A 217 -5.80 -22.37 0.36
C GLY A 217 -4.68 -21.80 -0.50
N SER A 218 -3.48 -22.37 -0.33
CA SER A 218 -2.26 -21.89 -1.01
C SER A 218 -2.27 -22.12 -2.52
N GLN A 219 -2.86 -23.21 -2.97
CA GLN A 219 -2.89 -23.57 -4.41
C GLN A 219 -3.78 -22.63 -5.22
N ASN A 220 -4.85 -22.10 -4.62
CA ASN A 220 -5.80 -21.20 -5.27
C ASN A 220 -5.46 -19.72 -5.08
N LEU A 221 -4.45 -19.39 -4.25
CA LEU A 221 -4.13 -18.00 -3.85
C LEU A 221 -3.83 -17.10 -5.04
N GLY A 222 -3.05 -17.56 -6.01
CA GLY A 222 -2.72 -16.79 -7.21
C GLY A 222 -3.97 -16.46 -8.03
N SER A 223 -4.79 -17.46 -8.29
CA SER A 223 -6.02 -17.32 -9.09
C SER A 223 -7.05 -16.42 -8.41
N VAL A 224 -7.33 -16.64 -7.11
CA VAL A 224 -8.31 -15.84 -6.39
C VAL A 224 -7.88 -14.38 -6.24
N ARG A 225 -6.58 -14.12 -6.02
CA ARG A 225 -6.05 -12.75 -5.99
C ARG A 225 -6.11 -12.08 -7.36
N GLY A 226 -5.78 -12.79 -8.42
CA GLY A 226 -5.88 -12.28 -9.79
C GLY A 226 -7.32 -11.86 -10.14
N VAL A 227 -8.29 -12.72 -9.83
CA VAL A 227 -9.72 -12.42 -10.06
C VAL A 227 -10.21 -11.27 -9.17
N SER A 228 -9.84 -11.26 -7.88
CA SER A 228 -10.23 -10.18 -6.99
C SER A 228 -9.63 -8.83 -7.40
N ALA A 229 -8.42 -8.82 -7.97
CA ALA A 229 -7.78 -7.60 -8.47
C ALA A 229 -8.59 -6.92 -9.58
N LEU A 230 -9.30 -7.67 -10.42
CA LEU A 230 -10.20 -7.11 -11.44
C LEU A 230 -11.37 -6.32 -10.83
N LEU A 231 -11.75 -6.63 -9.60
CA LEU A 231 -12.79 -5.91 -8.87
C LEU A 231 -12.21 -4.75 -8.06
N ILE A 232 -11.07 -4.94 -7.44
CA ILE A 232 -10.47 -4.01 -6.48
C ILE A 232 -9.74 -2.86 -7.20
N VAL A 233 -8.95 -3.16 -8.22
CA VAL A 233 -8.10 -2.17 -8.88
C VAL A 233 -8.89 -1.01 -9.50
N PRO A 234 -10.02 -1.23 -10.19
CA PRO A 234 -10.81 -0.13 -10.77
C PRO A 234 -11.48 0.76 -9.72
N VAL A 235 -11.65 0.29 -8.49
CA VAL A 235 -12.33 1.05 -7.41
C VAL A 235 -11.43 2.14 -6.84
N GLN A 236 -10.11 1.95 -6.83
CA GLN A 236 -9.16 2.94 -6.32
C GLN A 236 -9.23 4.29 -7.06
N PRO A 237 -9.19 4.36 -8.41
CA PRO A 237 -9.40 5.60 -9.16
C PRO A 237 -10.76 6.27 -8.89
N ILE A 238 -11.80 5.50 -8.64
CA ILE A 238 -13.10 6.07 -8.28
C ILE A 238 -12.98 6.88 -6.99
N GLY A 239 -12.26 6.38 -5.99
CA GLY A 239 -11.98 7.13 -4.75
C GLY A 239 -11.24 8.45 -5.02
N MET A 240 -10.27 8.43 -5.93
CA MET A 240 -9.54 9.65 -6.33
C MET A 240 -10.47 10.70 -6.93
N VAL A 241 -11.35 10.30 -7.85
CA VAL A 241 -12.32 11.21 -8.49
C VAL A 241 -13.34 11.73 -7.47
N LEU A 242 -13.87 10.87 -6.59
CA LEU A 242 -14.85 11.27 -5.58
C LEU A 242 -14.29 12.32 -4.61
N VAL A 243 -13.08 12.13 -4.13
CA VAL A 243 -12.43 13.11 -3.23
C VAL A 243 -12.11 14.40 -3.98
N GLY A 244 -11.60 14.33 -5.22
CA GLY A 244 -11.34 15.50 -6.04
C GLY A 244 -12.59 16.33 -6.31
N THR A 245 -13.69 15.69 -6.72
CA THR A 245 -14.98 16.39 -6.95
C THR A 245 -15.57 16.99 -5.66
N ALA A 246 -15.45 16.31 -4.54
CA ALA A 246 -15.88 16.85 -3.25
C ALA A 246 -15.07 18.08 -2.85
N PHE A 247 -13.76 18.06 -3.13
CA PHE A 247 -12.86 19.18 -2.90
C PHE A 247 -13.22 20.40 -3.76
N ASP A 248 -13.43 20.19 -5.06
CA ASP A 248 -13.82 21.25 -6.00
C ASP A 248 -15.17 21.88 -5.61
N LEU A 249 -16.13 21.07 -5.16
CA LEU A 249 -17.43 21.54 -4.68
C LEU A 249 -17.30 22.40 -3.41
N ASN A 250 -16.44 22.02 -2.47
CA ASN A 250 -16.19 22.83 -1.26
C ASN A 250 -15.58 24.20 -1.62
N LEU A 251 -14.56 24.21 -2.47
CA LEU A 251 -13.99 25.48 -2.95
C LEU A 251 -15.03 26.38 -3.62
N TYR A 252 -15.96 25.78 -4.36
CA TYR A 252 -17.05 26.53 -5.00
C TYR A 252 -18.02 27.10 -3.97
N LEU A 253 -18.37 26.35 -2.93
CA LEU A 253 -19.29 26.78 -1.87
C LEU A 253 -18.68 27.84 -0.94
N GLU A 254 -17.36 27.80 -0.70
CA GLU A 254 -16.65 28.79 0.12
C GLU A 254 -16.41 30.13 -0.65
N SER A 255 -16.58 30.14 -1.98
CA SER A 255 -16.43 31.32 -2.81
C SER A 255 -17.70 32.20 -2.89
N PHE A 256 -18.84 31.77 -2.30
CA PHE A 256 -20.10 32.46 -2.18
C PHE A 256 -20.38 32.85 -0.74
#